data_8570979b7b5672a6f1524b6c9ba82f55
#
_entry.id   8570979b7b5672a6f1524b6c9ba82f55
#
_cell.length_a   1.000
_cell.length_b   1.000
_cell.length_c   1.000
_cell.angle_alpha   90.00
_cell.angle_beta   90.00
_cell.angle_gamma   90.00
#
_symmetry.space_group_name_H-M   'P 1'
#
loop_
_entity.id
_entity.type
_entity.pdbx_description
1 polymer ?
#
loop_
_entity_poly.entity_id
_entity_poly.type
_entity_poly.pdbx_seq_one_letter_code
_entity_poly.pdbx_strand_id
1 'polypeptide(L)'
;LDFHDVFSEGLAFDGISANALIQRGVLRTDNLKMHGVAATILMDGTADIAHETTNLRVVVIPEFNLGTGPLVYGLAVNPIVGIGSYLAQLFLRAPVMKALTYQMQISGPWRSPTITKIDNPTPAPGQAQAQATTQPGARPNAKKE
;
A
#
# COMPACT_ATOMS: atom_id res chain seq x y z
N LEU A 1 -12.61 -5.94 -14.15
CA LEU A 1 -13.18 -4.87 -13.32
C LEU A 1 -12.67 -3.54 -13.84
N ASP A 2 -13.57 -2.77 -14.42
CA ASP A 2 -13.23 -1.42 -14.87
C ASP A 2 -13.35 -0.47 -13.68
N PHE A 3 -12.19 -0.08 -13.14
CA PHE A 3 -12.15 0.85 -12.01
C PHE A 3 -12.65 2.26 -12.36
N HIS A 4 -12.76 2.57 -13.66
CA HIS A 4 -13.27 3.86 -14.10
C HIS A 4 -14.73 4.07 -13.67
N ASP A 5 -15.55 3.02 -13.68
CA ASP A 5 -16.95 3.09 -13.27
C ASP A 5 -17.11 3.26 -11.75
N VAL A 6 -16.19 2.68 -10.96
CA VAL A 6 -16.22 2.80 -9.50
C VAL A 6 -15.91 4.22 -9.03
N PHE A 7 -15.09 4.95 -9.78
CA PHE A 7 -14.70 6.31 -9.43
C PHE A 7 -15.55 7.40 -10.10
N SER A 8 -16.30 7.07 -11.16
CA SER A 8 -17.10 8.05 -11.88
C SER A 8 -18.36 8.51 -11.12
N GLU A 9 -18.93 7.65 -10.29
CA GLU A 9 -20.10 7.97 -9.45
C GLU A 9 -19.70 8.39 -8.02
N GLY A 10 -18.42 8.38 -7.71
CA GLY A 10 -17.91 8.62 -6.36
C GLY A 10 -17.99 7.36 -5.48
N LEU A 11 -16.96 7.12 -4.72
CA LEU A 11 -16.91 6.01 -3.76
C LEU A 11 -17.52 6.47 -2.42
N ALA A 12 -18.59 5.81 -2.00
CA ALA A 12 -19.17 6.05 -0.68
C ALA A 12 -18.29 5.42 0.40
N PHE A 13 -17.80 6.22 1.31
CA PHE A 13 -17.00 5.77 2.45
C PHE A 13 -17.79 5.86 3.74
N ASP A 14 -17.69 4.81 4.56
CA ASP A 14 -18.25 4.78 5.90
C ASP A 14 -17.33 5.41 6.95
N GLY A 15 -16.02 5.39 6.67
CA GLY A 15 -15.04 5.96 7.56
C GLY A 15 -13.68 6.17 6.91
N ILE A 16 -12.98 7.19 7.40
CA ILE A 16 -11.60 7.50 7.05
C ILE A 16 -10.82 7.66 8.34
N SER A 17 -9.68 7.00 8.46
CA SER A 17 -8.76 7.13 9.57
C SER A 17 -7.33 7.23 9.08
N ALA A 18 -6.54 8.11 9.70
CA ALA A 18 -5.12 8.27 9.41
C ALA A 18 -4.40 8.94 10.57
N ASN A 19 -3.12 8.63 10.71
CA ASN A 19 -2.16 9.49 11.39
C ASN A 19 -1.33 10.21 10.34
N ALA A 20 -1.28 11.51 10.42
CA ALA A 20 -0.53 12.33 9.49
C ALA A 20 0.42 13.26 10.24
N LEU A 21 1.63 13.38 9.74
CA LEU A 21 2.64 14.29 10.24
C LEU A 21 2.92 15.34 9.17
N ILE A 22 2.87 16.62 9.56
CA ILE A 22 3.23 17.72 8.68
C ILE A 22 4.50 18.36 9.21
N GLN A 23 5.56 18.31 8.43
CA GLN A 23 6.84 18.94 8.73
C GLN A 23 7.38 19.66 7.50
N ARG A 24 7.75 20.93 7.65
CA ARG A 24 8.35 21.75 6.58
C ARG A 24 7.53 21.77 5.29
N GLY A 25 6.21 21.78 5.40
CA GLY A 25 5.31 21.77 4.25
C GLY A 25 5.11 20.42 3.58
N VAL A 26 5.67 19.35 4.15
CA VAL A 26 5.48 17.97 3.68
C VAL A 26 4.56 17.23 4.64
N LEU A 27 3.45 16.75 4.12
CA LEU A 27 2.53 15.86 4.81
C LEU A 27 2.98 14.41 4.57
N ARG A 28 3.07 13.64 5.62
CA ARG A 28 3.41 12.21 5.58
C ARG A 28 2.38 11.39 6.35
N THR A 29 1.98 10.29 5.75
CA THR A 29 1.14 9.26 6.40
C THR A 29 1.64 7.87 6.02
N ASP A 30 1.51 6.92 6.92
CA ASP A 30 1.85 5.51 6.68
C ASP A 30 0.66 4.57 6.91
N ASN A 31 -0.49 5.09 7.30
CA ASN A 31 -1.62 4.28 7.74
C ASN A 31 -2.98 4.88 7.40
N LEU A 32 -3.10 5.64 6.33
CA LEU A 32 -4.40 6.13 5.90
C LEU A 32 -5.26 4.95 5.45
N LYS A 33 -6.45 4.85 6.01
CA LYS A 33 -7.46 3.82 5.67
C LYS A 33 -8.79 4.51 5.37
N MET A 34 -9.34 4.18 4.22
CA MET A 34 -10.71 4.54 3.85
C MET A 34 -11.51 3.27 3.71
N HIS A 35 -12.57 3.14 4.47
CA HIS A 35 -13.45 1.97 4.46
C HIS A 35 -14.79 2.32 3.84
N GLY A 36 -15.22 1.53 2.88
CA GLY A 36 -16.51 1.66 2.21
C GLY A 36 -17.16 0.30 1.99
N VAL A 37 -18.38 0.32 1.48
CA VAL A 37 -19.18 -0.90 1.23
C VAL A 37 -18.55 -1.78 0.14
N ALA A 38 -17.92 -1.17 -0.86
CA ALA A 38 -17.38 -1.90 -2.03
C ALA A 38 -15.89 -2.26 -1.88
N ALA A 39 -15.13 -1.48 -1.12
CA ALA A 39 -13.70 -1.67 -0.99
C ALA A 39 -13.13 -0.96 0.23
N THR A 40 -11.98 -1.43 0.68
CA THR A 40 -11.10 -0.70 1.59
C THR A 40 -9.91 -0.17 0.82
N ILE A 41 -9.59 1.10 0.99
CA ILE A 41 -8.44 1.75 0.39
C ILE A 41 -7.43 2.07 1.47
N LEU A 42 -6.20 1.65 1.26
CA LEU A 42 -5.05 1.97 2.10
C LEU A 42 -4.13 2.91 1.33
N MET A 43 -3.55 3.88 2.01
CA MET A 43 -2.65 4.83 1.39
C MET A 43 -1.51 5.17 2.34
N ASP A 44 -0.29 5.16 1.81
CA ASP A 44 0.90 5.65 2.49
C ASP A 44 1.75 6.51 1.54
N GLY A 45 2.56 7.38 2.11
CA GLY A 45 3.48 8.20 1.35
C GLY A 45 3.52 9.65 1.81
N THR A 46 3.86 10.53 0.88
CA THR A 46 4.10 11.95 1.14
C THR A 46 3.39 12.85 0.13
N ALA A 47 3.01 14.04 0.61
CA ALA A 47 2.53 15.13 -0.23
C ALA A 47 3.28 16.40 0.13
N ASP A 48 4.00 16.98 -0.81
CA ASP A 48 4.68 18.26 -0.66
C ASP A 48 3.72 19.38 -1.06
N ILE A 49 3.25 20.13 -0.07
CA ILE A 49 2.22 21.16 -0.26
C ILE A 49 2.81 22.39 -0.98
N ALA A 50 4.07 22.72 -0.70
CA ALA A 50 4.72 23.87 -1.30
C ALA A 50 5.03 23.67 -2.79
N HIS A 51 5.41 22.46 -3.19
CA HIS A 51 5.72 22.10 -4.57
C HIS A 51 4.53 21.48 -5.31
N GLU A 52 3.42 21.24 -4.60
CA GLU A 52 2.21 20.59 -5.16
C GLU A 52 2.52 19.26 -5.84
N THR A 53 3.32 18.43 -5.17
CA THR A 53 3.72 17.11 -5.65
C THR A 53 3.33 16.02 -4.65
N THR A 54 3.12 14.82 -5.14
CA THR A 54 2.84 13.65 -4.31
C THR A 54 3.73 12.48 -4.65
N ASN A 55 3.93 11.61 -3.68
CA ASN A 55 4.50 10.28 -3.84
C ASN A 55 3.73 9.33 -2.92
N LEU A 56 2.69 8.70 -3.45
CA LEU A 56 1.73 7.92 -2.70
C LEU A 56 1.65 6.50 -3.25
N ARG A 57 1.62 5.53 -2.35
CA ARG A 57 1.20 4.17 -2.66
C ARG A 57 -0.26 4.01 -2.26
N VAL A 58 -1.06 3.51 -3.17
CA VAL A 58 -2.49 3.26 -2.96
C VAL A 58 -2.76 1.78 -3.13
N VAL A 59 -3.45 1.19 -2.17
CA VAL A 59 -3.83 -0.21 -2.19
C VAL A 59 -5.33 -0.30 -2.11
N VAL A 60 -5.96 -0.95 -3.08
CA VAL A 60 -7.40 -1.16 -3.13
C VAL A 60 -7.70 -2.62 -2.85
N ILE A 61 -8.42 -2.88 -1.77
CA ILE A 61 -8.83 -4.22 -1.35
C ILE A 61 -10.36 -4.31 -1.55
N PRO A 62 -10.83 -5.08 -2.54
CA PRO A 62 -12.27 -5.25 -2.74
C PRO A 62 -12.89 -6.01 -1.56
N GLU A 63 -14.12 -5.66 -1.22
CA GLU A 63 -14.90 -6.41 -0.24
C GLU A 63 -15.37 -7.73 -0.87
N PHE A 64 -14.90 -8.82 -0.30
CA PHE A 64 -15.34 -10.16 -0.65
C PHE A 64 -15.97 -10.84 0.56
N ASN A 65 -17.21 -11.25 0.41
CA ASN A 65 -17.88 -12.05 1.42
C ASN A 65 -17.57 -13.54 1.19
N LEU A 66 -16.55 -14.03 1.85
CA LEU A 66 -16.14 -15.45 1.80
C LEU A 66 -16.91 -16.31 2.80
N GLY A 67 -18.08 -15.86 3.26
CA GLY A 67 -18.93 -16.64 4.18
C GLY A 67 -18.52 -16.59 5.66
N THR A 68 -17.43 -15.89 5.98
CA THR A 68 -16.89 -15.77 7.36
C THR A 68 -16.98 -14.35 7.93
N GLY A 69 -17.81 -13.51 7.32
CA GLY A 69 -17.88 -12.07 7.64
C GLY A 69 -16.79 -11.27 6.93
N PRO A 70 -16.83 -9.96 6.99
CA PRO A 70 -15.84 -9.12 6.33
C PRO A 70 -14.46 -9.36 6.94
N LEU A 71 -13.59 -10.05 6.20
CA LEU A 71 -12.20 -10.35 6.61
C LEU A 71 -11.39 -9.09 6.93
N VAL A 72 -11.75 -7.99 6.27
CA VAL A 72 -11.10 -6.68 6.44
C VAL A 72 -11.49 -6.03 7.77
N TYR A 73 -12.68 -6.32 8.29
CA TYR A 73 -13.18 -5.70 9.53
C TYR A 73 -12.36 -6.10 10.76
N GLY A 74 -11.97 -7.37 10.86
CA GLY A 74 -11.18 -7.87 11.99
C GLY A 74 -9.75 -7.33 12.03
N LEU A 75 -9.23 -6.86 10.89
CA LEU A 75 -7.90 -6.28 10.78
C LEU A 75 -7.90 -4.75 10.88
N ALA A 76 -9.07 -4.11 10.72
CA ALA A 76 -9.22 -2.66 10.75
C ALA A 76 -9.14 -2.06 12.17
N VAL A 77 -9.12 -2.89 13.20
CA VAL A 77 -9.25 -2.46 14.59
C VAL A 77 -7.94 -1.89 15.17
N ASN A 78 -6.81 -2.08 14.52
CA ASN A 78 -5.54 -1.54 15.01
C ASN A 78 -4.99 -0.43 14.10
N PRO A 79 -5.22 0.87 14.44
CA PRO A 79 -4.81 2.00 13.59
C PRO A 79 -3.29 2.22 13.52
N ILE A 80 -2.51 1.54 14.35
CA ILE A 80 -1.06 1.76 14.50
C ILE A 80 -0.26 0.90 13.51
N VAL A 81 -0.88 -0.08 12.87
CA VAL A 81 -0.19 -1.01 11.97
C VAL A 81 -0.06 -0.38 10.59
N GLY A 82 1.17 -0.25 10.09
CA GLY A 82 1.45 0.22 8.73
C GLY A 82 0.90 -0.72 7.66
N ILE A 83 0.73 -0.21 6.45
CA ILE A 83 0.11 -0.91 5.32
C ILE A 83 0.79 -2.26 5.03
N GLY A 84 2.13 -2.31 5.06
CA GLY A 84 2.88 -3.53 4.81
C GLY A 84 2.54 -4.67 5.77
N SER A 85 2.47 -4.38 7.07
CA SER A 85 2.09 -5.36 8.09
C SER A 85 0.63 -5.78 7.97
N TYR A 86 -0.24 -4.84 7.64
CA TYR A 86 -1.66 -5.11 7.40
C TYR A 86 -1.86 -6.09 6.23
N LEU A 87 -1.20 -5.82 5.09
CA LEU A 87 -1.27 -6.69 3.91
C LEU A 87 -0.68 -8.07 4.19
N ALA A 88 0.43 -8.15 4.91
CA ALA A 88 1.02 -9.44 5.29
C ALA A 88 0.05 -10.30 6.12
N GLN A 89 -0.61 -9.72 7.10
CA GLN A 89 -1.63 -10.41 7.91
C GLN A 89 -2.85 -10.83 7.07
N LEU A 90 -3.32 -9.95 6.20
CA LEU A 90 -4.44 -10.24 5.31
C LEU A 90 -4.13 -11.42 4.38
N PHE A 91 -2.96 -11.43 3.76
CA PHE A 91 -2.57 -12.48 2.81
C PHE A 91 -2.26 -13.82 3.48
N LEU A 92 -1.80 -13.81 4.74
CA LEU A 92 -1.65 -15.03 5.53
C LEU A 92 -3.01 -15.67 5.87
N ARG A 93 -4.02 -14.86 6.18
CA ARG A 93 -5.36 -15.34 6.51
C ARG A 93 -6.18 -15.72 5.27
N ALA A 94 -6.01 -15.01 4.19
CA ALA A 94 -6.75 -15.20 2.95
C ALA A 94 -5.81 -15.04 1.75
N PRO A 95 -5.08 -16.11 1.35
CA PRO A 95 -4.11 -16.05 0.24
C PRO A 95 -4.73 -15.60 -1.09
N VAL A 96 -6.00 -15.87 -1.32
CA VAL A 96 -6.72 -15.43 -2.52
C VAL A 96 -6.78 -13.89 -2.62
N MET A 97 -6.76 -13.18 -1.51
CA MET A 97 -6.79 -11.73 -1.49
C MET A 97 -5.55 -11.10 -2.13
N LYS A 98 -4.44 -11.80 -2.17
CA LYS A 98 -3.23 -11.35 -2.86
C LYS A 98 -3.46 -11.15 -4.36
N ALA A 99 -4.23 -12.02 -4.98
CA ALA A 99 -4.59 -11.92 -6.40
C ALA A 99 -5.64 -10.83 -6.67
N LEU A 100 -6.48 -10.51 -5.69
CA LEU A 100 -7.59 -9.57 -5.81
C LEU A 100 -7.23 -8.15 -5.41
N THR A 101 -6.16 -7.97 -4.65
CA THR A 101 -5.68 -6.67 -4.18
C THR A 101 -4.97 -5.93 -5.30
N TYR A 102 -5.39 -4.69 -5.55
CA TYR A 102 -4.80 -3.83 -6.56
C TYR A 102 -3.89 -2.80 -5.88
N GLN A 103 -2.67 -2.62 -6.39
CA GLN A 103 -1.73 -1.63 -5.90
C GLN A 103 -1.32 -0.67 -7.02
N MET A 104 -1.20 0.60 -6.68
CA MET A 104 -0.72 1.63 -7.60
C MET A 104 0.18 2.62 -6.88
N GLN A 105 1.10 3.22 -7.64
CA GLN A 105 1.94 4.34 -7.22
C GLN A 105 1.47 5.60 -7.92
N ILE A 106 1.21 6.65 -7.14
CA ILE A 106 0.86 7.97 -7.67
C ILE A 106 2.01 8.90 -7.34
N SER A 107 2.61 9.51 -8.34
CA SER A 107 3.76 10.41 -8.16
C SER A 107 3.70 11.60 -9.09
N GLY A 108 4.40 12.66 -8.72
CA GLY A 108 4.55 13.87 -9.52
C GLY A 108 3.59 14.99 -9.17
N PRO A 109 3.44 15.99 -10.07
CA PRO A 109 2.63 17.18 -9.84
C PRO A 109 1.14 16.85 -9.67
N TRP A 110 0.45 17.59 -8.82
CA TRP A 110 -0.99 17.38 -8.58
C TRP A 110 -1.83 17.60 -9.84
N ARG A 111 -1.39 18.48 -10.74
CA ARG A 111 -2.10 18.77 -11.99
C ARG A 111 -1.95 17.68 -13.05
N SER A 112 -0.88 16.90 -12.96
CA SER A 112 -0.53 15.88 -13.95
C SER A 112 0.16 14.70 -13.27
N PRO A 113 -0.53 13.96 -12.38
CA PRO A 113 0.08 12.86 -11.66
C PRO A 113 0.39 11.68 -12.59
N THR A 114 1.50 11.02 -12.31
CA THR A 114 1.84 9.75 -12.95
C THR A 114 1.33 8.61 -12.09
N ILE A 115 0.51 7.74 -12.68
CA ILE A 115 -0.06 6.57 -12.01
C ILE A 115 0.57 5.33 -12.62
N THR A 116 1.23 4.54 -11.77
CA THR A 116 1.89 3.30 -12.17
C THR A 116 1.30 2.14 -11.38
N LYS A 117 0.84 1.10 -12.09
CA LYS A 117 0.35 -0.12 -11.45
C LYS A 117 1.53 -0.91 -10.87
N ILE A 118 1.36 -1.42 -9.65
CA ILE A 118 2.31 -2.30 -8.98
C ILE A 118 1.71 -3.72 -9.01
N ASP A 119 2.36 -4.66 -9.73
CA ASP A 119 1.84 -6.01 -9.92
C ASP A 119 2.11 -6.94 -8.73
N ASN A 120 3.14 -6.65 -7.93
CA ASN A 120 3.49 -7.46 -6.78
C ASN A 120 3.35 -6.66 -5.48
N PRO A 121 2.77 -7.25 -4.42
CA PRO A 121 2.77 -6.63 -3.11
C PRO A 121 4.20 -6.38 -2.65
N THR A 122 4.48 -5.17 -2.17
CA THR A 122 5.79 -4.83 -1.61
C THR A 122 6.06 -5.74 -0.40
N PRO A 123 7.20 -6.43 -0.35
CA PRO A 123 7.58 -7.21 0.82
C PRO A 123 7.59 -6.35 2.07
N ALA A 124 7.24 -6.93 3.21
CA ALA A 124 7.36 -6.23 4.49
C ALA A 124 8.81 -5.72 4.68
N PRO A 125 9.02 -4.56 5.33
CA PRO A 125 10.35 -3.95 5.45
C PRO A 125 11.45 -4.89 5.97
N GLY A 126 11.10 -5.86 6.82
CA GLY A 126 12.03 -6.87 7.31
C GLY A 126 12.45 -7.94 6.29
N GLN A 127 11.69 -8.13 5.23
CA GLN A 127 12.00 -9.12 4.19
C GLN A 127 12.88 -8.54 3.08
N ALA A 128 12.78 -7.25 2.82
CA ALA A 128 13.66 -6.57 1.87
C ALA A 128 15.12 -6.56 2.32
N GLN A 129 15.36 -6.49 3.63
CA GLN A 129 16.73 -6.54 4.18
C GLN A 129 17.34 -7.95 4.15
N ALA A 130 16.53 -8.99 4.26
CA ALA A 130 17.02 -10.37 4.19
C ALA A 130 17.46 -10.78 2.78
N GLN A 131 16.91 -10.17 1.74
CA GLN A 131 17.30 -10.45 0.36
C GLN A 131 18.56 -9.69 -0.08
N ALA A 132 18.88 -8.58 0.55
CA ALA A 132 20.09 -7.81 0.23
C ALA A 132 21.39 -8.43 0.77
N THR A 133 21.29 -9.35 1.73
CA THR A 133 22.44 -10.01 2.36
C THR A 133 22.87 -11.33 1.71
N THR A 134 22.16 -11.78 0.69
CA THR A 134 22.44 -13.08 0.03
C THR A 134 23.14 -12.91 -1.33
N GLN A 135 23.85 -11.83 -1.54
CA GLN A 135 24.80 -11.80 -2.66
C GLN A 135 26.06 -12.55 -2.22
N PRO A 136 26.40 -13.67 -2.86
CA PRO A 136 27.67 -14.32 -2.60
C PRO A 136 28.78 -13.33 -2.97
N GLY A 137 29.56 -12.96 -1.98
CA GLY A 137 30.71 -12.12 -2.20
C GLY A 137 31.59 -12.69 -3.27
N ALA A 138 31.98 -11.86 -4.23
CA ALA A 138 32.97 -12.19 -5.22
C ALA A 138 34.20 -12.78 -4.49
N ARG A 139 34.54 -14.00 -4.82
CA ARG A 139 35.75 -14.62 -4.32
C ARG A 139 36.94 -13.76 -4.76
N PRO A 140 37.82 -13.35 -3.86
CA PRO A 140 39.07 -12.77 -4.29
C PRO A 140 39.83 -13.86 -5.05
N ASN A 141 40.19 -13.54 -6.27
CA ASN A 141 41.05 -14.37 -7.08
C ASN A 141 42.40 -14.49 -6.35
N ALA A 142 42.66 -15.62 -5.75
CA ALA A 142 43.99 -15.96 -5.29
C ALA A 142 44.84 -16.24 -6.51
N LYS A 143 45.65 -15.27 -6.91
CA LYS A 143 46.75 -15.50 -7.86
C LYS A 143 47.75 -16.41 -7.17
N LYS A 144 47.88 -17.62 -7.66
CA LYS A 144 49.01 -18.45 -7.39
C LYS A 144 50.10 -18.16 -8.43
N GLU A 145 51.27 -17.83 -8.00
CA GLU A 145 52.49 -18.15 -8.71
C GLU A 145 52.80 -19.62 -8.59
#